data_7a6c6ab1fa6453bb6b80fa47370e4a0c
#
_entry.id   7a6c6ab1fa6453bb6b80fa47370e4a0c
#
_cell.length_a   1.000
_cell.length_b   1.000
_cell.length_c   1.000
_cell.angle_alpha   90.00
_cell.angle_beta   90.00
_cell.angle_gamma   90.00
#
_symmetry.space_group_name_H-M   'P 1'
#
loop_
_entity.id
_entity.type
_entity.pdbx_description
1 polymer ?
#
loop_
_entity_poly.entity_id
_entity_poly.type
_entity_poly.pdbx_seq_one_letter_code
_entity_poly.pdbx_strand_id
1 'polypeptide(L)'
;MSTLTIAYFTNRKQPMIQWFFDSLHRETGGDYTGIKVLVVDFWALHGADVAPRGDWAARNRIEEGGGTFRHTEPKPTVWAGKHRLTKADYFAAANARNTALCLAPDGYLVGVDDLSILMPGWLAAVREAQAGNYVVCGAYRKMNKMQVENGELKFCEGFPAGDDHRIGVMAKMGKDLTRPIEITWGEWFFGCSCGAPVEALLDIGGWPEICDSCAAEDNSAGLMLKRRGNRFFYDHKMMTYESEEMHAQLPVFIREDPCKGDPSANPRDDMSHALLRILSGDHHPGYFGEGGIRALRQRILAGEPFPITNIPEHRFFDGVPLRDLPLPKS
;
A
#
# COMPACT_ATOMS: atom_id res chain seq x y z
N MET A 1 -13.85 19.98 -6.12
CA MET A 1 -13.18 18.72 -6.53
C MET A 1 -13.22 17.75 -5.37
N SER A 2 -13.34 16.43 -5.62
CA SER A 2 -13.23 15.42 -4.58
C SER A 2 -11.80 15.38 -4.04
N THR A 3 -11.63 14.99 -2.76
CA THR A 3 -10.31 14.92 -2.12
C THR A 3 -9.46 13.81 -2.73
N LEU A 4 -8.18 14.10 -2.96
CA LEU A 4 -7.15 13.10 -3.26
C LEU A 4 -6.39 12.77 -1.98
N THR A 5 -6.45 11.53 -1.53
CA THR A 5 -5.63 11.03 -0.43
C THR A 5 -4.42 10.30 -1.00
N ILE A 6 -3.21 10.74 -0.63
CA ILE A 6 -1.95 10.08 -0.97
C ILE A 6 -1.42 9.44 0.31
N ALA A 7 -1.35 8.12 0.34
CA ALA A 7 -0.93 7.34 1.51
C ALA A 7 0.44 6.72 1.28
N TYR A 8 1.38 7.03 2.16
CA TYR A 8 2.72 6.44 2.20
C TYR A 8 2.77 5.38 3.30
N PHE A 9 3.25 4.19 2.97
CA PHE A 9 3.30 3.04 3.88
C PHE A 9 4.74 2.68 4.19
N THR A 10 5.05 2.46 5.48
CA THR A 10 6.39 2.03 5.88
C THR A 10 6.37 1.13 7.10
N ASN A 11 7.29 0.16 7.12
CA ASN A 11 7.62 -0.69 8.26
C ASN A 11 9.12 -0.56 8.64
N ARG A 12 9.81 0.46 8.14
CA ARG A 12 11.26 0.61 8.28
C ARG A 12 11.64 1.64 9.32
N LYS A 13 12.77 1.39 9.98
CA LYS A 13 13.38 2.38 10.88
C LYS A 13 13.80 3.64 10.12
N GLN A 14 14.29 3.49 8.90
CA GLN A 14 14.74 4.59 8.04
C GLN A 14 14.05 4.47 6.67
N PRO A 15 12.83 5.01 6.55
CA PRO A 15 11.98 4.79 5.36
C PRO A 15 12.35 5.68 4.17
N MET A 16 13.37 6.53 4.28
CA MET A 16 13.73 7.53 3.26
C MET A 16 12.54 8.42 2.85
N ILE A 17 11.65 8.71 3.79
CA ILE A 17 10.38 9.42 3.57
C ILE A 17 10.58 10.80 2.94
N GLN A 18 11.75 11.42 3.14
CA GLN A 18 12.10 12.69 2.56
C GLN A 18 12.10 12.66 1.02
N TRP A 19 12.49 11.51 0.42
CA TRP A 19 12.43 11.34 -1.04
C TRP A 19 11.01 11.48 -1.58
N PHE A 20 10.06 10.86 -0.87
CA PHE A 20 8.64 10.99 -1.20
C PHE A 20 8.15 12.43 -1.03
N PHE A 21 8.42 13.06 0.11
CA PHE A 21 7.93 14.42 0.37
C PHE A 21 8.50 15.46 -0.61
N ASP A 22 9.79 15.39 -0.92
CA ASP A 22 10.41 16.34 -1.84
C ASP A 22 9.93 16.12 -3.28
N SER A 23 9.78 14.86 -3.70
CA SER A 23 9.22 14.57 -5.02
C SER A 23 7.74 14.96 -5.13
N LEU A 24 6.96 14.77 -4.07
CA LEU A 24 5.57 15.21 -4.03
C LEU A 24 5.48 16.74 -4.08
N HIS A 25 6.36 17.43 -3.38
CA HIS A 25 6.43 18.91 -3.43
C HIS A 25 6.75 19.42 -4.84
N ARG A 26 7.66 18.77 -5.54
CA ARG A 26 7.95 19.06 -6.95
C ARG A 26 6.71 18.81 -7.83
N GLU A 27 6.02 17.68 -7.66
CA GLU A 27 4.83 17.32 -8.45
C GLU A 27 3.68 18.29 -8.23
N THR A 28 3.50 18.80 -7.02
CA THR A 28 2.45 19.77 -6.68
C THR A 28 2.81 21.22 -7.04
N GLY A 29 4.10 21.50 -7.24
CA GLY A 29 4.59 22.88 -7.35
C GLY A 29 4.31 23.71 -6.10
N GLY A 30 4.11 23.07 -4.94
CA GLY A 30 3.76 23.71 -3.67
C GLY A 30 2.25 23.91 -3.44
N ASP A 31 1.38 23.62 -4.42
CA ASP A 31 -0.08 23.68 -4.27
C ASP A 31 -0.64 22.29 -3.89
N TYR A 32 -1.02 22.15 -2.63
CA TYR A 32 -1.63 20.93 -2.09
C TYR A 32 -3.15 21.02 -1.94
N THR A 33 -3.78 21.98 -2.57
CA THR A 33 -5.25 22.17 -2.48
C THR A 33 -5.99 20.88 -2.87
N GLY A 34 -6.85 20.42 -1.96
CA GLY A 34 -7.61 19.18 -2.13
C GLY A 34 -6.77 17.90 -2.03
N ILE A 35 -5.54 17.97 -1.52
CA ILE A 35 -4.69 16.81 -1.23
C ILE A 35 -4.63 16.58 0.28
N LYS A 36 -4.83 15.32 0.67
CA LYS A 36 -4.54 14.81 2.00
C LYS A 36 -3.36 13.86 1.92
N VAL A 37 -2.30 14.12 2.66
CA VAL A 37 -1.14 13.22 2.77
C VAL A 37 -1.25 12.43 4.07
N LEU A 38 -1.21 11.11 3.95
CA LEU A 38 -1.19 10.18 5.08
C LEU A 38 0.15 9.44 5.11
N VAL A 39 0.76 9.34 6.28
CA VAL A 39 1.85 8.38 6.52
C VAL A 39 1.35 7.35 7.51
N VAL A 40 1.30 6.09 7.11
CA VAL A 40 0.97 4.96 7.98
C VAL A 40 2.27 4.22 8.29
N ASP A 41 2.68 4.30 9.55
CA ASP A 41 4.01 3.90 9.99
C ASP A 41 3.93 2.78 11.04
N PHE A 42 4.29 1.56 10.64
CA PHE A 42 4.32 0.39 11.52
C PHE A 42 5.38 0.49 12.62
N TRP A 43 6.43 1.27 12.40
CA TRP A 43 7.46 1.46 13.41
C TRP A 43 6.90 2.04 14.71
N ALA A 44 5.81 2.79 14.61
CA ALA A 44 5.09 3.35 15.75
C ALA A 44 4.54 2.31 16.72
N LEU A 45 4.14 1.12 16.22
CA LEU A 45 3.57 0.04 17.06
C LEU A 45 4.55 -0.50 18.09
N HIS A 46 5.83 -0.23 17.94
CA HIS A 46 6.89 -0.74 18.80
C HIS A 46 7.41 0.27 19.81
N GLY A 47 6.59 1.29 20.09
CA GLY A 47 6.95 2.32 21.08
C GLY A 47 8.07 3.24 20.61
N ALA A 48 8.45 3.18 19.34
CA ALA A 48 9.34 4.16 18.77
C ALA A 48 8.63 5.51 18.77
N ASP A 49 9.33 6.53 19.25
CA ASP A 49 8.82 7.89 19.16
C ASP A 49 8.66 8.26 17.68
N VAL A 50 7.43 8.37 17.22
CA VAL A 50 7.12 8.73 15.83
C VAL A 50 7.32 10.21 15.58
N ALA A 51 7.36 11.03 16.62
CA ALA A 51 7.54 12.47 16.49
C ALA A 51 8.84 12.85 15.76
N PRO A 52 10.00 12.21 16.02
CA PRO A 52 11.22 12.45 15.25
C PRO A 52 11.17 11.94 13.81
N ARG A 53 10.23 11.06 13.48
CA ARG A 53 10.05 10.49 12.13
C ARG A 53 9.13 11.34 11.27
N GLY A 54 8.29 12.16 11.92
CA GLY A 54 7.47 13.14 11.26
C GLY A 54 8.35 14.29 10.75
N ASP A 55 8.43 14.42 9.43
CA ASP A 55 9.07 15.60 8.85
C ASP A 55 8.17 16.82 9.07
N TRP A 56 8.42 17.56 10.13
CA TRP A 56 7.70 18.79 10.44
C TRP A 56 7.81 19.84 9.33
N ALA A 57 8.93 19.88 8.63
CA ALA A 57 9.10 20.79 7.51
C ALA A 57 8.20 20.39 6.33
N ALA A 58 8.07 19.08 6.06
CA ALA A 58 7.15 18.58 5.04
C ALA A 58 5.69 18.85 5.43
N ARG A 59 5.33 18.63 6.71
CA ARG A 59 4.00 18.95 7.22
C ARG A 59 3.68 20.43 6.98
N ASN A 60 4.56 21.34 7.39
CA ASN A 60 4.32 22.77 7.22
C ASN A 60 4.16 23.13 5.74
N ARG A 61 5.01 22.62 4.86
CA ARG A 61 4.88 22.85 3.40
C ARG A 61 3.53 22.38 2.86
N ILE A 62 3.05 21.23 3.31
CA ILE A 62 1.75 20.67 2.87
C ILE A 62 0.60 21.55 3.37
N GLU A 63 0.61 21.92 4.65
CA GLU A 63 -0.46 22.71 5.28
C GLU A 63 -0.46 24.16 4.75
N GLU A 64 0.70 24.78 4.58
CA GLU A 64 0.84 26.11 3.96
C GLU A 64 0.38 26.13 2.51
N GLY A 65 0.58 25.02 1.77
CA GLY A 65 0.09 24.83 0.41
C GLY A 65 -1.38 24.45 0.31
N GLY A 66 -2.15 24.51 1.40
CA GLY A 66 -3.60 24.25 1.42
C GLY A 66 -4.01 22.78 1.51
N GLY A 67 -3.06 21.88 1.75
CA GLY A 67 -3.30 20.46 2.00
C GLY A 67 -3.53 20.11 3.46
N THR A 68 -3.69 18.83 3.74
CA THR A 68 -3.71 18.30 5.12
C THR A 68 -2.70 17.15 5.26
N PHE A 69 -2.07 17.08 6.43
CA PHE A 69 -1.08 16.06 6.72
C PHE A 69 -1.45 15.26 7.98
N ARG A 70 -1.26 13.94 7.93
CA ARG A 70 -1.36 13.08 9.10
C ARG A 70 -0.31 11.98 9.06
N HIS A 71 0.48 11.86 10.12
CA HIS A 71 1.34 10.73 10.41
C HIS A 71 0.69 9.90 11.51
N THR A 72 0.54 8.62 11.33
CA THR A 72 -0.19 7.75 12.26
C THR A 72 0.38 6.35 12.29
N GLU A 73 0.18 5.67 13.42
CA GLU A 73 0.32 4.22 13.48
C GLU A 73 -0.82 3.55 12.69
N PRO A 74 -0.65 2.30 12.24
CA PRO A 74 -1.73 1.52 11.68
C PRO A 74 -2.75 1.16 12.78
N LYS A 75 -3.97 0.84 12.37
CA LYS A 75 -4.97 0.32 13.31
C LYS A 75 -4.48 -0.96 13.99
N PRO A 76 -4.94 -1.27 15.21
CA PRO A 76 -4.57 -2.51 15.90
C PRO A 76 -4.81 -3.74 15.02
N THR A 77 -3.85 -4.66 15.01
CA THR A 77 -3.93 -5.90 14.23
C THR A 77 -3.47 -7.10 15.05
N VAL A 78 -4.00 -8.27 14.71
CA VAL A 78 -3.58 -9.54 15.33
C VAL A 78 -2.27 -10.06 14.76
N TRP A 79 -1.74 -9.43 13.73
CA TRP A 79 -0.51 -9.84 13.04
C TRP A 79 0.75 -9.14 13.56
N ALA A 80 0.61 -7.99 14.20
CA ALA A 80 1.75 -7.18 14.62
C ALA A 80 1.48 -6.41 15.92
N GLY A 81 2.56 -6.02 16.58
CA GLY A 81 2.52 -5.15 17.76
C GLY A 81 1.95 -5.82 19.01
N LYS A 82 1.46 -5.01 19.95
CA LYS A 82 1.02 -5.47 21.27
C LYS A 82 -0.22 -6.36 21.27
N HIS A 83 -0.99 -6.35 20.21
CA HIS A 83 -2.24 -7.11 20.06
C HIS A 83 -2.08 -8.38 19.22
N ARG A 84 -0.86 -8.69 18.79
CA ARG A 84 -0.60 -9.85 17.96
C ARG A 84 -0.96 -11.16 18.65
N LEU A 85 -1.56 -12.05 17.90
CA LEU A 85 -1.82 -13.44 18.31
C LEU A 85 -0.76 -14.41 17.78
N THR A 86 0.08 -13.94 16.88
CA THR A 86 1.19 -14.71 16.28
C THR A 86 2.46 -14.62 17.13
N LYS A 87 3.34 -15.63 17.01
CA LYS A 87 4.65 -15.62 17.71
C LYS A 87 5.60 -14.57 17.13
N ALA A 88 5.44 -14.20 15.87
CA ALA A 88 6.24 -13.20 15.17
C ALA A 88 5.40 -11.96 14.84
N ASP A 89 6.08 -10.85 14.62
CA ASP A 89 5.48 -9.67 13.98
C ASP A 89 5.56 -9.84 12.47
N TYR A 90 4.48 -9.48 11.80
CA TYR A 90 4.36 -9.48 10.34
C TYR A 90 4.18 -8.06 9.83
N PHE A 91 4.62 -7.82 8.59
CA PHE A 91 4.25 -6.59 7.90
C PHE A 91 2.80 -6.72 7.41
N ALA A 92 1.88 -6.19 8.20
CA ALA A 92 0.45 -6.24 7.91
C ALA A 92 0.07 -5.15 6.90
N ALA A 93 0.41 -5.36 5.63
CA ALA A 93 0.23 -4.37 4.56
C ALA A 93 -1.25 -4.05 4.28
N ALA A 94 -2.13 -5.05 4.29
CA ALA A 94 -3.57 -4.83 4.13
C ALA A 94 -4.13 -4.00 5.30
N ASN A 95 -3.66 -4.27 6.52
CA ASN A 95 -4.03 -3.48 7.70
C ASN A 95 -3.63 -1.99 7.54
N ALA A 96 -2.41 -1.72 7.04
CA ALA A 96 -1.95 -0.35 6.78
C ALA A 96 -2.83 0.35 5.73
N ARG A 97 -3.12 -0.33 4.63
CA ARG A 97 -3.96 0.19 3.55
C ARG A 97 -5.41 0.42 4.03
N ASN A 98 -5.96 -0.49 4.84
CA ASN A 98 -7.28 -0.32 5.45
C ASN A 98 -7.28 0.82 6.48
N THR A 99 -6.19 1.05 7.20
CA THR A 99 -6.03 2.23 8.05
C THR A 99 -6.15 3.51 7.23
N ALA A 100 -5.42 3.59 6.11
CA ALA A 100 -5.49 4.73 5.21
C ALA A 100 -6.91 4.90 4.64
N LEU A 101 -7.58 3.82 4.24
CA LEU A 101 -8.96 3.84 3.73
C LEU A 101 -9.95 4.39 4.78
N CYS A 102 -9.81 4.00 6.04
CA CYS A 102 -10.66 4.52 7.12
C CYS A 102 -10.42 6.00 7.40
N LEU A 103 -9.20 6.48 7.16
CA LEU A 103 -8.83 7.88 7.40
C LEU A 103 -9.02 8.77 6.16
N ALA A 104 -9.21 8.17 4.98
CA ALA A 104 -9.44 8.92 3.75
C ALA A 104 -10.85 9.51 3.74
N PRO A 105 -11.04 10.81 3.43
CA PRO A 105 -12.36 11.34 3.09
C PRO A 105 -12.87 10.72 1.79
N ASP A 106 -14.11 11.04 1.42
CA ASP A 106 -14.65 10.62 0.13
C ASP A 106 -13.84 11.22 -1.01
N GLY A 107 -13.59 10.42 -2.03
CA GLY A 107 -12.79 10.81 -3.18
C GLY A 107 -11.91 9.68 -3.70
N TYR A 108 -10.62 9.92 -3.79
CA TYR A 108 -9.68 9.01 -4.38
C TYR A 108 -8.52 8.71 -3.42
N LEU A 109 -8.13 7.43 -3.31
CA LEU A 109 -7.01 6.98 -2.50
C LEU A 109 -5.94 6.38 -3.39
N VAL A 110 -4.69 6.85 -3.23
CA VAL A 110 -3.51 6.29 -3.89
C VAL A 110 -2.48 5.87 -2.85
N GLY A 111 -1.87 4.71 -3.06
CA GLY A 111 -0.81 4.15 -2.22
C GLY A 111 0.57 4.34 -2.85
N VAL A 112 1.56 4.58 -1.99
CA VAL A 112 2.99 4.61 -2.33
C VAL A 112 3.75 3.86 -1.24
N ASP A 113 4.58 2.91 -1.63
CA ASP A 113 5.43 2.17 -0.69
C ASP A 113 6.68 2.97 -0.31
N ASP A 114 7.35 2.58 0.77
CA ASP A 114 8.56 3.24 1.25
C ASP A 114 9.75 3.12 0.28
N LEU A 115 10.81 3.86 0.56
CA LEU A 115 12.03 3.95 -0.28
C LEU A 115 11.79 4.46 -1.70
N SER A 116 10.64 5.07 -1.96
CA SER A 116 10.19 5.48 -3.28
C SER A 116 10.38 6.99 -3.52
N ILE A 117 10.63 7.31 -4.79
CA ILE A 117 10.54 8.66 -5.35
C ILE A 117 9.44 8.68 -6.42
N LEU A 118 8.63 9.72 -6.44
CA LEU A 118 7.65 9.96 -7.49
C LEU A 118 8.34 10.56 -8.71
N MET A 119 8.15 9.96 -9.89
CA MET A 119 8.74 10.48 -11.11
C MET A 119 7.89 11.62 -11.72
N PRO A 120 8.48 12.49 -12.55
CA PRO A 120 7.75 13.59 -13.17
C PRO A 120 6.49 13.16 -13.92
N GLY A 121 5.37 13.81 -13.62
CA GLY A 121 4.05 13.49 -14.19
C GLY A 121 3.22 12.50 -13.38
N TRP A 122 3.74 11.97 -12.27
CA TRP A 122 3.04 11.03 -11.41
C TRP A 122 1.72 11.60 -10.90
N LEU A 123 1.72 12.80 -10.35
CA LEU A 123 0.52 13.44 -9.82
C LEU A 123 -0.52 13.75 -10.90
N ALA A 124 -0.06 14.14 -12.09
CA ALA A 124 -0.96 14.41 -13.22
C ALA A 124 -1.70 13.12 -13.62
N ALA A 125 -1.01 11.97 -13.69
CA ALA A 125 -1.60 10.67 -13.97
C ALA A 125 -2.62 10.26 -12.88
N VAL A 126 -2.30 10.49 -11.60
CA VAL A 126 -3.24 10.24 -10.48
C VAL A 126 -4.49 11.13 -10.60
N ARG A 127 -4.32 12.41 -10.94
CA ARG A 127 -5.45 13.33 -11.12
C ARG A 127 -6.33 12.95 -12.31
N GLU A 128 -5.74 12.45 -13.39
CA GLU A 128 -6.48 11.91 -14.54
C GLU A 128 -7.32 10.70 -14.12
N ALA A 129 -6.74 9.77 -13.34
CA ALA A 129 -7.45 8.61 -12.81
C ALA A 129 -8.60 9.02 -11.86
N GLN A 130 -8.35 9.99 -10.98
CA GLN A 130 -9.36 10.55 -10.09
C GLN A 130 -10.53 11.17 -10.89
N ALA A 131 -10.23 11.99 -11.89
CA ALA A 131 -11.22 12.64 -12.72
C ALA A 131 -12.03 11.63 -13.55
N GLY A 132 -11.38 10.59 -14.05
CA GLY A 132 -11.99 9.49 -14.80
C GLY A 132 -12.70 8.45 -13.93
N ASN A 133 -12.58 8.56 -12.60
CA ASN A 133 -13.18 7.64 -11.62
C ASN A 133 -12.89 6.16 -11.92
N TYR A 134 -11.63 5.83 -12.20
CA TYR A 134 -11.19 4.47 -12.49
C TYR A 134 -10.03 4.02 -11.60
N VAL A 135 -9.78 2.72 -11.55
CA VAL A 135 -8.64 2.13 -10.85
C VAL A 135 -7.39 2.31 -11.71
N VAL A 136 -6.33 2.86 -11.13
CA VAL A 136 -5.05 3.02 -11.79
C VAL A 136 -3.99 2.10 -11.22
N CYS A 137 -3.27 1.43 -12.10
CA CYS A 137 -2.08 0.64 -11.82
C CYS A 137 -0.87 1.41 -12.36
N GLY A 138 -0.16 2.10 -11.51
CA GLY A 138 1.04 2.83 -11.88
C GLY A 138 2.22 1.89 -12.12
N ALA A 139 3.21 2.39 -12.84
CA ALA A 139 4.46 1.68 -13.08
C ALA A 139 5.44 1.87 -11.91
N TYR A 140 6.39 0.95 -11.80
CA TYR A 140 7.50 1.08 -10.86
C TYR A 140 8.80 0.60 -11.46
N ARG A 141 9.91 1.03 -10.90
CA ARG A 141 11.24 0.49 -11.16
C ARG A 141 12.01 0.33 -9.87
N LYS A 142 12.64 -0.83 -9.72
CA LYS A 142 13.54 -1.11 -8.61
C LYS A 142 14.97 -0.89 -9.07
N MET A 143 15.69 -0.03 -8.37
CA MET A 143 17.03 0.39 -8.74
C MET A 143 18.05 -0.14 -7.75
N ASN A 144 19.14 -0.74 -8.22
CA ASN A 144 20.23 -1.21 -7.35
C ASN A 144 20.88 -0.07 -6.58
N LYS A 145 21.08 1.08 -7.25
CA LYS A 145 21.60 2.29 -6.61
C LYS A 145 20.80 3.50 -7.04
N MET A 146 20.51 4.36 -6.09
CA MET A 146 19.83 5.62 -6.33
C MET A 146 20.48 6.73 -5.53
N GLN A 147 20.61 7.91 -6.16
CA GLN A 147 20.92 9.17 -5.48
C GLN A 147 19.77 10.14 -5.76
N VAL A 148 19.14 10.58 -4.69
CA VAL A 148 18.00 11.49 -4.74
C VAL A 148 18.37 12.76 -3.98
N GLU A 149 18.21 13.90 -4.63
CA GLU A 149 18.43 15.22 -4.04
C GLU A 149 17.23 16.12 -4.36
N ASN A 150 16.67 16.74 -3.34
CA ASN A 150 15.52 17.65 -3.46
C ASN A 150 14.36 17.05 -4.28
N GLY A 151 14.08 15.77 -4.07
CA GLY A 151 13.01 15.04 -4.77
C GLY A 151 13.31 14.71 -6.24
N GLU A 152 14.54 14.91 -6.70
CA GLU A 152 14.98 14.55 -8.05
C GLU A 152 15.95 13.38 -8.03
N LEU A 153 15.75 12.46 -8.96
CA LEU A 153 16.68 11.38 -9.21
C LEU A 153 17.92 11.95 -9.95
N LYS A 154 19.05 12.03 -9.26
CA LYS A 154 20.31 12.52 -9.85
C LYS A 154 21.11 11.42 -10.53
N PHE A 155 21.03 10.21 -9.97
CA PHE A 155 21.72 9.03 -10.49
C PHE A 155 20.91 7.77 -10.17
N CYS A 156 20.90 6.82 -11.08
CA CYS A 156 20.44 5.47 -10.82
C CYS A 156 21.26 4.47 -11.64
N GLU A 157 21.50 3.31 -11.06
CA GLU A 157 22.26 2.23 -11.70
C GLU A 157 21.56 0.89 -11.47
N GLY A 158 21.50 0.13 -12.54
CA GLY A 158 21.05 -1.25 -12.50
C GLY A 158 19.54 -1.41 -12.38
N PHE A 159 19.05 -2.44 -13.04
CA PHE A 159 17.71 -2.97 -12.84
C PHE A 159 17.90 -4.36 -12.23
N PRO A 160 17.51 -4.58 -10.97
CA PRO A 160 17.54 -5.93 -10.41
C PRO A 160 16.54 -6.82 -11.16
N ALA A 161 16.74 -8.12 -11.04
CA ALA A 161 15.75 -9.08 -11.49
C ALA A 161 14.45 -8.79 -10.74
N GLY A 162 13.42 -8.29 -11.40
CA GLY A 162 12.14 -7.91 -10.78
C GLY A 162 11.65 -6.50 -11.11
N ASP A 163 12.28 -5.83 -12.08
CA ASP A 163 11.69 -4.60 -12.67
C ASP A 163 10.26 -4.87 -13.18
N ASP A 164 9.45 -3.85 -13.24
CA ASP A 164 8.04 -3.97 -13.63
C ASP A 164 7.87 -4.64 -15.00
N HIS A 165 7.54 -5.93 -14.97
CA HIS A 165 7.35 -6.74 -16.17
C HIS A 165 6.21 -6.22 -17.06
N ARG A 166 5.27 -5.45 -16.49
CA ARG A 166 4.12 -4.88 -17.22
C ARG A 166 4.56 -3.91 -18.32
N ILE A 167 5.67 -3.19 -18.10
CA ILE A 167 6.29 -2.31 -19.11
C ILE A 167 6.63 -3.13 -20.36
N GLY A 168 7.32 -4.25 -20.18
CA GLY A 168 7.70 -5.15 -21.26
C GLY A 168 6.50 -5.81 -21.96
N VAL A 169 5.47 -6.18 -21.19
CA VAL A 169 4.23 -6.75 -21.72
C VAL A 169 3.52 -5.72 -22.63
N MET A 170 3.34 -4.50 -22.13
CA MET A 170 2.66 -3.43 -22.89
C MET A 170 3.44 -3.06 -24.15
N ALA A 171 4.76 -2.96 -24.07
CA ALA A 171 5.61 -2.69 -25.23
C ALA A 171 5.49 -3.80 -26.30
N LYS A 172 5.53 -5.08 -25.90
CA LYS A 172 5.33 -6.22 -26.80
C LYS A 172 3.96 -6.22 -27.48
N MET A 173 2.95 -5.71 -26.80
CA MET A 173 1.59 -5.55 -27.35
C MET A 173 1.44 -4.31 -28.25
N GLY A 174 2.51 -3.54 -28.47
CA GLY A 174 2.49 -2.33 -29.29
C GLY A 174 1.65 -1.21 -28.68
N LYS A 175 1.49 -1.18 -27.33
CA LYS A 175 0.71 -0.16 -26.65
C LYS A 175 1.49 1.14 -26.50
N ASP A 176 0.80 2.25 -26.65
CA ASP A 176 1.34 3.59 -26.45
C ASP A 176 1.42 3.91 -24.95
N LEU A 177 2.62 3.85 -24.39
CA LEU A 177 2.88 4.12 -22.96
C LEU A 177 2.82 5.62 -22.61
N THR A 178 2.57 6.50 -23.55
CA THR A 178 2.43 7.93 -23.27
C THR A 178 1.04 8.32 -22.75
N ARG A 179 0.11 7.38 -22.70
CA ARG A 179 -1.27 7.56 -22.22
C ARG A 179 -1.73 6.36 -21.38
N PRO A 180 -2.75 6.53 -20.52
CA PRO A 180 -3.34 5.42 -19.81
C PRO A 180 -3.87 4.34 -20.74
N ILE A 181 -3.61 3.09 -20.43
CA ILE A 181 -4.01 1.93 -21.23
C ILE A 181 -5.05 1.14 -20.45
N GLU A 182 -6.26 1.01 -20.99
CA GLU A 182 -7.28 0.17 -20.34
C GLU A 182 -6.86 -1.30 -20.37
N ILE A 183 -6.95 -1.97 -19.19
CA ILE A 183 -6.53 -3.34 -18.98
C ILE A 183 -7.66 -4.18 -18.38
N THR A 184 -7.55 -5.50 -18.56
CA THR A 184 -8.51 -6.46 -18.00
C THR A 184 -7.98 -7.19 -16.77
N TRP A 185 -6.72 -6.98 -16.41
CA TRP A 185 -6.00 -7.69 -15.37
C TRP A 185 -6.11 -6.95 -14.03
N GLY A 186 -6.98 -7.42 -13.14
CA GLY A 186 -7.10 -6.87 -11.77
C GLY A 186 -5.87 -7.15 -10.92
N GLU A 187 -5.20 -8.26 -11.15
CA GLU A 187 -3.96 -8.66 -10.48
C GLU A 187 -2.77 -7.73 -10.70
N TRP A 188 -2.90 -6.73 -11.59
CA TRP A 188 -1.88 -5.71 -11.80
C TRP A 188 -1.96 -4.52 -10.84
N PHE A 189 -2.86 -4.58 -9.88
CA PHE A 189 -3.01 -3.60 -8.82
C PHE A 189 -1.91 -3.79 -7.76
N PHE A 190 -0.68 -3.34 -8.05
CA PHE A 190 0.47 -3.48 -7.16
C PHE A 190 0.57 -2.31 -6.19
N GLY A 191 0.83 -2.62 -4.91
CA GLY A 191 0.82 -1.67 -3.80
C GLY A 191 1.81 -0.52 -3.91
N CYS A 192 2.91 -0.71 -4.64
CA CYS A 192 3.98 0.28 -4.78
C CYS A 192 3.54 1.59 -5.48
N SER A 193 2.57 1.51 -6.39
CA SER A 193 1.97 2.67 -7.07
C SER A 193 0.60 2.28 -7.62
N CYS A 194 -0.44 2.43 -6.83
CA CYS A 194 -1.80 2.10 -7.24
C CYS A 194 -2.82 3.03 -6.61
N GLY A 195 -3.95 3.24 -7.28
CA GLY A 195 -5.01 4.08 -6.77
C GLY A 195 -6.40 3.65 -7.22
N ALA A 196 -7.40 3.98 -6.41
CA ALA A 196 -8.79 3.68 -6.70
C ALA A 196 -9.73 4.69 -6.03
N PRO A 197 -10.98 4.83 -6.52
CA PRO A 197 -12.03 5.53 -5.80
C PRO A 197 -12.23 4.93 -4.41
N VAL A 198 -12.31 5.77 -3.38
CA VAL A 198 -12.55 5.33 -1.99
C VAL A 198 -13.80 4.46 -1.90
N GLU A 199 -14.86 4.83 -2.61
CA GLU A 199 -16.12 4.08 -2.63
C GLU A 199 -15.94 2.67 -3.22
N ALA A 200 -15.16 2.52 -4.30
CA ALA A 200 -14.87 1.21 -4.88
C ALA A 200 -14.10 0.30 -3.91
N LEU A 201 -13.14 0.86 -3.16
CA LEU A 201 -12.42 0.12 -2.12
C LEU A 201 -13.33 -0.29 -0.95
N LEU A 202 -14.28 0.56 -0.57
CA LEU A 202 -15.28 0.24 0.45
C LEU A 202 -16.24 -0.85 -0.02
N ASP A 203 -16.60 -0.87 -1.30
CA ASP A 203 -17.50 -1.87 -1.89
C ASP A 203 -16.93 -3.28 -1.92
N ILE A 204 -15.61 -3.41 -2.00
CA ILE A 204 -14.94 -4.71 -1.90
C ILE A 204 -14.63 -5.11 -0.45
N GLY A 205 -14.92 -4.25 0.53
CA GLY A 205 -14.63 -4.49 1.93
C GLY A 205 -13.20 -4.13 2.35
N GLY A 206 -12.47 -3.35 1.56
CA GLY A 206 -11.05 -3.01 1.78
C GLY A 206 -10.09 -4.09 1.28
N TRP A 207 -8.82 -3.95 1.67
CA TRP A 207 -7.80 -4.96 1.40
C TRP A 207 -7.96 -6.18 2.31
N PRO A 208 -7.75 -7.41 1.79
CA PRO A 208 -7.95 -8.64 2.56
C PRO A 208 -6.88 -8.82 3.65
N GLU A 209 -7.23 -8.55 4.89
CA GLU A 209 -6.31 -8.66 6.04
C GLU A 209 -5.87 -10.11 6.36
N ILE A 210 -6.50 -11.09 5.76
CA ILE A 210 -6.01 -12.46 5.79
C ILE A 210 -4.64 -12.58 5.09
N CYS A 211 -4.37 -11.71 4.13
CA CYS A 211 -3.09 -11.69 3.41
C CYS A 211 -1.95 -11.06 4.21
N ASP A 212 -2.21 -10.50 5.38
CA ASP A 212 -1.21 -9.81 6.20
C ASP A 212 -0.08 -10.70 6.70
N SER A 213 -0.28 -12.01 6.72
CA SER A 213 0.77 -12.99 7.05
C SER A 213 1.53 -13.52 5.84
N CYS A 214 1.01 -13.35 4.63
CA CYS A 214 1.53 -14.05 3.44
C CYS A 214 1.74 -13.19 2.19
N ALA A 215 1.39 -11.91 2.20
CA ALA A 215 1.42 -11.01 1.03
C ALA A 215 0.30 -11.22 0.00
N ALA A 216 0.36 -10.50 -1.14
CA ALA A 216 -0.60 -10.46 -2.24
C ALA A 216 -1.97 -9.84 -1.89
N GLU A 217 -2.02 -9.02 -0.87
CA GLU A 217 -3.21 -8.25 -0.49
C GLU A 217 -3.64 -7.28 -1.58
N ASP A 218 -2.67 -6.73 -2.31
CA ASP A 218 -2.85 -5.79 -3.41
C ASP A 218 -3.43 -6.48 -4.65
N ASN A 219 -2.83 -7.58 -5.10
CA ASN A 219 -3.36 -8.40 -6.20
C ASN A 219 -4.79 -8.88 -5.91
N SER A 220 -5.02 -9.31 -4.67
CA SER A 220 -6.34 -9.79 -4.24
C SER A 220 -7.37 -8.67 -4.26
N ALA A 221 -7.04 -7.50 -3.74
CA ALA A 221 -7.92 -6.33 -3.81
C ALA A 221 -8.20 -5.92 -5.26
N GLY A 222 -7.20 -5.93 -6.12
CA GLY A 222 -7.35 -5.65 -7.54
C GLY A 222 -8.31 -6.62 -8.24
N LEU A 223 -8.20 -7.92 -7.97
CA LEU A 223 -9.13 -8.93 -8.49
C LEU A 223 -10.56 -8.70 -7.99
N MET A 224 -10.74 -8.35 -6.71
CA MET A 224 -12.05 -8.03 -6.13
C MET A 224 -12.64 -6.78 -6.78
N LEU A 225 -11.86 -5.71 -6.95
CA LEU A 225 -12.26 -4.50 -7.66
C LEU A 225 -12.69 -4.80 -9.10
N LYS A 226 -11.93 -5.63 -9.82
CA LYS A 226 -12.25 -6.01 -11.21
C LYS A 226 -13.56 -6.79 -11.30
N ARG A 227 -13.81 -7.71 -10.38
CA ARG A 227 -15.07 -8.48 -10.31
C ARG A 227 -16.30 -7.60 -10.03
N ARG A 228 -16.11 -6.48 -9.34
CA ARG A 228 -17.15 -5.46 -9.12
C ARG A 228 -17.39 -4.56 -10.32
N GLY A 229 -16.72 -4.84 -11.45
CA GLY A 229 -16.93 -4.10 -12.71
C GLY A 229 -16.15 -2.78 -12.80
N ASN A 230 -15.21 -2.53 -11.89
CA ASN A 230 -14.40 -1.33 -11.99
C ASN A 230 -13.53 -1.36 -13.25
N ARG A 231 -13.36 -0.20 -13.89
CA ARG A 231 -12.44 -0.03 -15.01
C ARG A 231 -11.02 0.08 -14.47
N PHE A 232 -10.09 -0.57 -15.15
CA PHE A 232 -8.67 -0.60 -14.79
C PHE A 232 -7.83 -0.01 -15.90
N PHE A 233 -6.88 0.84 -15.51
CA PHE A 233 -5.90 1.41 -16.42
C PHE A 233 -4.49 1.20 -15.89
N TYR A 234 -3.60 0.80 -16.77
CA TYR A 234 -2.17 0.87 -16.53
C TYR A 234 -1.66 2.22 -17.02
N ASP A 235 -1.01 2.98 -16.15
CA ASP A 235 -0.45 4.28 -16.50
C ASP A 235 1.04 4.31 -16.20
N HIS A 236 1.84 4.32 -17.27
CA HIS A 236 3.30 4.38 -17.17
C HIS A 236 3.81 5.72 -16.63
N LYS A 237 3.05 6.80 -16.75
CA LYS A 237 3.42 8.11 -16.18
C LYS A 237 3.28 8.15 -14.66
N MET A 238 2.42 7.31 -14.11
CA MET A 238 2.32 7.13 -12.65
C MET A 238 3.47 6.24 -12.15
N MET A 239 4.71 6.66 -12.44
CA MET A 239 5.93 5.90 -12.18
C MET A 239 6.53 6.22 -10.82
N THR A 240 6.91 5.17 -10.07
CA THR A 240 7.78 5.28 -8.89
C THR A 240 9.13 4.59 -9.15
N TYR A 241 10.19 5.10 -8.55
CA TYR A 241 11.47 4.40 -8.47
C TYR A 241 11.76 4.07 -7.02
N GLU A 242 12.12 2.83 -6.74
CA GLU A 242 12.43 2.29 -5.42
C GLU A 242 13.90 1.86 -5.33
N SER A 243 14.52 2.02 -4.15
CA SER A 243 15.90 1.61 -3.93
C SER A 243 15.98 0.19 -3.38
N GLU A 244 16.46 -0.76 -4.17
CA GLU A 244 16.77 -2.12 -3.71
C GLU A 244 17.99 -2.15 -2.77
N GLU A 245 18.98 -1.31 -2.98
CA GLU A 245 20.12 -1.19 -2.07
C GLU A 245 19.65 -0.81 -0.67
N MET A 246 18.81 0.21 -0.57
CA MET A 246 18.25 0.63 0.71
C MET A 246 17.27 -0.40 1.28
N HIS A 247 16.54 -1.08 0.42
CA HIS A 247 15.67 -2.19 0.82
C HIS A 247 16.47 -3.32 1.48
N ALA A 248 17.64 -3.66 0.94
CA ALA A 248 18.50 -4.71 1.47
C ALA A 248 19.25 -4.27 2.75
N GLN A 249 19.67 -3.01 2.82
CA GLN A 249 20.52 -2.50 3.91
C GLN A 249 19.73 -2.02 5.13
N LEU A 250 18.56 -1.39 4.92
CA LEU A 250 17.77 -0.87 6.02
C LEU A 250 16.99 -2.00 6.69
N PRO A 251 17.16 -2.18 8.01
CA PRO A 251 16.45 -3.22 8.71
C PRO A 251 14.94 -3.02 8.62
N VAL A 252 14.27 -4.06 8.17
CA VAL A 252 12.83 -4.19 8.31
C VAL A 252 12.56 -4.59 9.75
N PHE A 253 11.78 -3.82 10.48
CA PHE A 253 11.47 -4.12 11.86
C PHE A 253 10.57 -5.35 11.98
N ILE A 254 9.61 -5.46 11.10
CA ILE A 254 8.65 -6.54 11.04
C ILE A 254 9.03 -7.45 9.87
N ARG A 255 8.96 -8.74 10.08
CA ARG A 255 9.21 -9.71 9.00
C ARG A 255 8.11 -9.61 7.95
N GLU A 256 8.52 -9.44 6.72
CA GLU A 256 7.60 -9.38 5.57
C GLU A 256 7.13 -10.77 5.14
N ASP A 257 8.01 -11.76 5.29
CA ASP A 257 7.74 -13.14 4.89
C ASP A 257 8.23 -14.10 5.97
N PRO A 258 7.31 -14.66 6.75
CA PRO A 258 7.67 -15.55 7.85
C PRO A 258 8.31 -16.86 7.38
N CYS A 259 8.22 -17.18 6.11
CA CYS A 259 8.68 -18.42 5.54
C CYS A 259 9.82 -18.24 4.53
N LYS A 260 10.35 -17.04 4.40
CA LYS A 260 11.45 -16.75 3.51
C LYS A 260 12.70 -17.56 3.92
N GLY A 261 13.02 -18.56 3.12
CA GLY A 261 14.15 -19.48 3.37
C GLY A 261 13.76 -20.86 3.91
N ASP A 262 12.50 -21.12 4.21
CA ASP A 262 12.02 -22.48 4.51
C ASP A 262 11.13 -23.00 3.37
N PRO A 263 11.65 -23.86 2.48
CA PRO A 263 10.86 -24.43 1.38
C PRO A 263 9.76 -25.40 1.85
N SER A 264 9.78 -25.83 3.13
CA SER A 264 8.73 -26.69 3.70
C SER A 264 7.58 -25.88 4.35
N ALA A 265 7.82 -24.62 4.65
CA ALA A 265 6.84 -23.67 5.12
C ALA A 265 6.56 -22.68 3.97
N ASN A 266 5.86 -23.13 2.94
CA ASN A 266 5.65 -22.35 1.74
C ASN A 266 4.38 -21.47 1.89
N PRO A 267 4.51 -20.18 2.27
CA PRO A 267 3.36 -19.27 2.33
C PRO A 267 2.79 -19.00 0.94
N ARG A 268 3.52 -19.32 -0.12
CA ARG A 268 2.96 -19.27 -1.47
C ARG A 268 1.80 -20.24 -1.67
N ASP A 269 1.75 -21.35 -0.91
CA ASP A 269 0.62 -22.26 -0.96
C ASP A 269 -0.59 -21.63 -0.26
N ASP A 270 -0.40 -20.96 0.86
CA ASP A 270 -1.47 -20.23 1.54
C ASP A 270 -1.91 -18.99 0.75
N MET A 271 -0.96 -18.28 0.14
CA MET A 271 -1.25 -17.19 -0.78
C MET A 271 -1.99 -17.69 -2.02
N SER A 272 -1.58 -18.83 -2.58
CA SER A 272 -2.27 -19.48 -3.69
C SER A 272 -3.68 -19.93 -3.28
N HIS A 273 -3.86 -20.40 -2.06
CA HIS A 273 -5.18 -20.77 -1.52
C HIS A 273 -6.05 -19.54 -1.27
N ALA A 274 -5.53 -18.45 -0.72
CA ALA A 274 -6.26 -17.20 -0.57
C ALA A 274 -6.67 -16.61 -1.92
N LEU A 275 -5.75 -16.56 -2.87
CA LEU A 275 -6.02 -16.15 -4.26
C LEU A 275 -7.02 -17.10 -4.95
N LEU A 276 -6.87 -18.41 -4.78
CA LEU A 276 -7.82 -19.40 -5.34
C LEU A 276 -9.21 -19.25 -4.75
N ARG A 277 -9.36 -19.00 -3.45
CA ARG A 277 -10.67 -18.73 -2.82
C ARG A 277 -11.28 -17.44 -3.36
N ILE A 278 -10.49 -16.37 -3.51
CA ILE A 278 -10.95 -15.14 -4.13
C ILE A 278 -11.30 -15.36 -5.61
N LEU A 279 -10.51 -16.16 -6.33
CA LEU A 279 -10.76 -16.52 -7.72
C LEU A 279 -11.96 -17.45 -7.87
N SER A 280 -12.21 -18.36 -6.93
CA SER A 280 -13.36 -19.27 -6.93
C SER A 280 -14.69 -18.60 -6.59
N GLY A 281 -14.67 -17.36 -6.13
CA GLY A 281 -15.87 -16.62 -5.79
C GLY A 281 -16.19 -16.57 -4.30
N ASP A 282 -15.39 -17.21 -3.45
CA ASP A 282 -15.53 -17.09 -2.01
C ASP A 282 -15.30 -15.63 -1.62
N HIS A 283 -16.35 -15.01 -1.09
CA HIS A 283 -16.29 -13.62 -0.69
C HIS A 283 -15.50 -13.50 0.62
N HIS A 284 -14.26 -13.04 0.55
CA HIS A 284 -13.50 -12.65 1.73
C HIS A 284 -13.82 -11.20 2.06
N PRO A 285 -14.39 -10.91 3.25
CA PRO A 285 -14.42 -9.52 3.71
C PRO A 285 -12.97 -9.07 3.86
N GLY A 286 -12.63 -7.92 3.29
CA GLY A 286 -11.29 -7.35 3.44
C GLY A 286 -10.94 -7.10 4.91
N TYR A 287 -11.91 -6.59 5.66
CA TYR A 287 -11.86 -6.33 7.09
C TYR A 287 -12.86 -7.21 7.85
N PHE A 288 -12.43 -7.83 8.94
CA PHE A 288 -13.23 -8.80 9.71
C PHE A 288 -14.03 -8.21 10.88
N GLY A 289 -13.93 -6.92 11.14
CA GLY A 289 -14.65 -6.29 12.24
C GLY A 289 -16.15 -6.19 12.00
N GLU A 290 -16.90 -5.99 13.08
CA GLU A 290 -18.35 -5.84 13.06
C GLU A 290 -18.79 -4.74 12.08
N GLY A 291 -19.75 -5.02 11.23
CA GLY A 291 -20.26 -4.11 10.22
C GLY A 291 -19.32 -3.83 9.04
N GLY A 292 -18.13 -4.47 9.00
CA GLY A 292 -17.16 -4.33 7.93
C GLY A 292 -16.42 -2.98 7.91
N ILE A 293 -15.58 -2.79 6.88
CA ILE A 293 -14.71 -1.60 6.75
C ILE A 293 -15.50 -0.28 6.67
N ARG A 294 -16.69 -0.32 6.07
CA ARG A 294 -17.54 0.87 5.90
C ARG A 294 -18.05 1.38 7.24
N ALA A 295 -18.53 0.51 8.11
CA ALA A 295 -18.96 0.86 9.46
C ALA A 295 -17.76 1.32 10.32
N LEU A 296 -16.63 0.64 10.22
CA LEU A 296 -15.40 1.08 10.89
C LEU A 296 -15.03 2.49 10.47
N ARG A 297 -14.98 2.77 9.17
CA ARG A 297 -14.65 4.10 8.65
C ARG A 297 -15.58 5.19 9.20
N GLN A 298 -16.88 4.95 9.24
CA GLN A 298 -17.85 5.91 9.79
C GLN A 298 -17.54 6.26 11.25
N ARG A 299 -17.24 5.25 12.06
CA ARG A 299 -16.85 5.42 13.48
C ARG A 299 -15.55 6.22 13.63
N ILE A 300 -14.53 5.90 12.82
CA ILE A 300 -13.24 6.60 12.85
C ILE A 300 -13.38 8.06 12.41
N LEU A 301 -14.17 8.33 11.39
CA LEU A 301 -14.45 9.71 10.94
C LEU A 301 -15.30 10.49 11.97
N ALA A 302 -16.09 9.81 12.79
CA ALA A 302 -16.78 10.39 13.94
C ALA A 302 -15.88 10.63 15.18
N GLY A 303 -14.59 10.27 15.09
CA GLY A 303 -13.61 10.50 16.14
C GLY A 303 -13.44 9.34 17.13
N GLU A 304 -14.03 8.18 16.85
CA GLU A 304 -13.79 7.00 17.68
C GLU A 304 -12.36 6.45 17.46
N PRO A 305 -11.74 5.84 18.49
CA PRO A 305 -10.48 5.14 18.31
C PRO A 305 -10.67 3.86 17.48
N PHE A 306 -9.60 3.42 16.82
CA PHE A 306 -9.61 2.12 16.16
C PHE A 306 -9.83 0.98 17.15
N PRO A 307 -10.82 0.11 16.93
CA PRO A 307 -11.02 -1.06 17.77
C PRO A 307 -9.94 -2.12 17.51
N ILE A 308 -9.74 -3.00 18.49
CA ILE A 308 -9.01 -4.24 18.28
C ILE A 308 -9.93 -5.18 17.51
N THR A 309 -9.47 -5.63 16.33
CA THR A 309 -10.25 -6.57 15.53
C THR A 309 -9.84 -7.98 15.86
N ASN A 310 -10.79 -8.79 16.35
CA ASN A 310 -10.61 -10.22 16.49
C ASN A 310 -10.91 -10.91 15.17
N ILE A 311 -9.89 -11.50 14.58
CA ILE A 311 -10.06 -12.32 13.39
C ILE A 311 -10.47 -13.72 13.84
N PRO A 312 -11.57 -14.30 13.30
CA PRO A 312 -12.02 -15.64 13.69
C PRO A 312 -10.95 -16.70 13.40
N GLU A 313 -10.44 -17.37 14.43
CA GLU A 313 -9.35 -18.36 14.35
C GLU A 313 -9.59 -19.47 13.31
N HIS A 314 -10.84 -19.88 13.12
CA HIS A 314 -11.21 -21.01 12.29
C HIS A 314 -11.20 -20.74 10.78
N ARG A 315 -10.88 -19.52 10.34
CA ARG A 315 -10.85 -19.13 8.92
C ARG A 315 -9.45 -19.06 8.33
N PHE A 316 -8.43 -19.31 9.15
CA PHE A 316 -7.04 -19.22 8.76
C PHE A 316 -6.41 -20.61 8.78
N PHE A 317 -5.66 -20.97 7.78
CA PHE A 317 -4.75 -22.11 7.75
C PHE A 317 -5.37 -23.46 8.12
N ASP A 318 -6.52 -23.81 7.54
CA ASP A 318 -7.16 -25.13 7.70
C ASP A 318 -7.32 -25.58 9.17
N GLY A 319 -7.60 -24.63 10.06
CA GLY A 319 -7.89 -24.92 11.47
C GLY A 319 -6.69 -24.80 12.41
N VAL A 320 -5.52 -24.37 11.92
CA VAL A 320 -4.40 -24.04 12.81
C VAL A 320 -4.65 -22.67 13.42
N PRO A 321 -4.74 -22.53 14.76
CA PRO A 321 -4.88 -21.25 15.40
C PRO A 321 -3.69 -20.32 15.06
N LEU A 322 -3.96 -19.03 14.84
CA LEU A 322 -2.93 -18.04 14.54
C LEU A 322 -1.76 -18.05 15.54
N ARG A 323 -2.06 -18.27 16.84
CA ARG A 323 -1.06 -18.36 17.91
C ARG A 323 -0.09 -19.53 17.75
N ASP A 324 -0.47 -20.55 16.99
CA ASP A 324 0.28 -21.79 16.80
C ASP A 324 1.01 -21.83 15.45
N LEU A 325 0.90 -20.76 14.65
CA LEU A 325 1.67 -20.64 13.42
C LEU A 325 3.18 -20.72 13.72
N PRO A 326 3.92 -21.52 12.97
CA PRO A 326 5.35 -21.66 13.20
C PRO A 326 6.07 -20.33 13.01
N LEU A 327 7.03 -20.06 13.89
CA LEU A 327 7.98 -18.98 13.62
C LEU A 327 8.77 -19.35 12.36
N PRO A 328 9.03 -18.36 11.49
CA PRO A 328 9.99 -18.57 10.42
C PRO A 328 11.31 -19.04 11.03
N LYS A 329 11.91 -20.05 10.44
CA LYS A 329 13.26 -20.43 10.81
C LYS A 329 14.20 -19.31 10.40
N SER A 330 14.98 -18.82 11.37
CA SER A 330 15.96 -17.74 11.21
C SER A 330 17.04 -18.11 10.20
#